data_bd2565cba467ece1505290d37bb3dce7
#
_entry.id   bd2565cba467ece1505290d37bb3dce7
#
_cell.length_a   1.000
_cell.length_b   1.000
_cell.length_c   1.000
_cell.angle_alpha   90.00
_cell.angle_beta   90.00
_cell.angle_gamma   90.00
#
_symmetry.space_group_name_H-M   'P 1'
#
loop_
_entity.id
_entity.type
_entity.pdbx_description
1 polymer ?
#
loop_
_entity_poly.entity_id
_entity_poly.type
_entity_poly.pdbx_seq_one_letter_code
_entity_poly.pdbx_strand_id
1 'polypeptide(L)'
;DVERSRGLGDVYKRQVVDALRGFAVMAILLVHNLEHFIFPVYPENSPGWLNVLDQGVLNSIFALFAGKAYAIFALLFGFTFYMQSNNQKKQGKDFGYRFLWRLALLGVFATWNAAFFPAGDVLLLFVVVGVVLFLTRSWSDRAIGVAAVVLLLQPVEWYHYIANLINPAHRLPDLKVAEMYGEVADYTKAGNWRDFLLGNVTLGQKASFLWAVN
;
A
#
# COMPACT_ATOMS: atom_id res chain seq x y z
N ASP A 1 -26.82 3.39 -33.75
CA ASP A 1 -25.91 4.47 -33.29
C ASP A 1 -25.83 4.60 -31.76
N VAL A 2 -26.91 4.42 -31.00
CA VAL A 2 -26.93 4.55 -29.52
C VAL A 2 -26.16 3.43 -28.84
N GLU A 3 -26.22 2.18 -29.31
CA GLU A 3 -25.47 1.05 -28.77
C GLU A 3 -23.96 1.18 -29.02
N ARG A 4 -23.59 1.67 -30.20
CA ARG A 4 -22.21 1.95 -30.56
C ARG A 4 -21.61 3.07 -29.72
N SER A 5 -22.39 4.10 -29.42
CA SER A 5 -22.00 5.21 -28.53
C SER A 5 -21.82 4.76 -27.09
N ARG A 6 -22.70 3.86 -26.57
CA ARG A 6 -22.56 3.27 -25.23
C ARG A 6 -21.32 2.38 -25.13
N GLY A 7 -21.04 1.57 -26.16
CA GLY A 7 -19.84 0.72 -26.21
C GLY A 7 -18.54 1.54 -26.20
N LEU A 8 -18.47 2.64 -26.95
CA LEU A 8 -17.32 3.55 -26.95
C LEU A 8 -17.12 4.25 -25.60
N GLY A 9 -18.20 4.67 -24.94
CA GLY A 9 -18.13 5.28 -23.62
C GLY A 9 -17.60 4.31 -22.55
N ASP A 10 -17.98 3.04 -22.61
CA ASP A 10 -17.49 2.03 -21.65
C ASP A 10 -16.03 1.63 -21.91
N VAL A 11 -15.60 1.60 -23.17
CA VAL A 11 -14.19 1.38 -23.53
C VAL A 11 -13.34 2.53 -23.05
N TYR A 12 -13.76 3.77 -23.28
CA TYR A 12 -13.04 4.96 -22.82
C TYR A 12 -12.89 5.00 -21.30
N LYS A 13 -13.96 4.70 -20.55
CA LYS A 13 -13.90 4.63 -19.07
C LYS A 13 -12.90 3.60 -18.57
N ARG A 14 -12.82 2.43 -19.22
CA ARG A 14 -11.84 1.39 -18.87
C ARG A 14 -10.42 1.87 -19.15
N GLN A 15 -10.17 2.52 -20.27
CA GLN A 15 -8.85 3.06 -20.61
C GLN A 15 -8.35 4.09 -19.60
N VAL A 16 -9.21 5.00 -19.12
CA VAL A 16 -8.84 5.96 -18.08
C VAL A 16 -8.48 5.27 -16.78
N VAL A 17 -9.24 4.26 -16.35
CA VAL A 17 -8.93 3.49 -15.13
C VAL A 17 -7.60 2.76 -15.26
N ASP A 18 -7.32 2.15 -16.41
CA ASP A 18 -6.08 1.44 -16.65
C ASP A 18 -4.88 2.40 -16.76
N ALA A 19 -5.06 3.57 -17.34
CA ALA A 19 -4.04 4.63 -17.37
C ALA A 19 -3.72 5.14 -15.95
N LEU A 20 -4.73 5.39 -15.12
CA LEU A 20 -4.54 5.79 -13.72
C LEU A 20 -3.84 4.70 -12.92
N ARG A 21 -4.15 3.42 -13.17
CA ARG A 21 -3.47 2.30 -12.52
C ARG A 21 -2.00 2.23 -12.93
N GLY A 22 -1.71 2.37 -14.22
CA GLY A 22 -0.34 2.44 -14.73
C GLY A 22 0.44 3.60 -14.12
N PHE A 23 -0.17 4.79 -14.03
CA PHE A 23 0.42 5.95 -13.38
C PHE A 23 0.71 5.69 -11.89
N ALA A 24 -0.24 5.12 -11.15
CA ALA A 24 -0.07 4.82 -9.73
C ALA A 24 1.08 3.82 -9.50
N VAL A 25 1.15 2.75 -10.31
CA VAL A 25 2.26 1.76 -10.24
C VAL A 25 3.61 2.42 -10.55
N MET A 26 3.69 3.24 -11.59
CA MET A 26 4.92 3.94 -11.96
C MET A 26 5.36 4.90 -10.84
N ALA A 27 4.44 5.64 -10.24
CA ALA A 27 4.71 6.54 -9.13
C ALA A 27 5.17 5.79 -7.87
N ILE A 28 4.57 4.64 -7.55
CA ILE A 28 5.00 3.76 -6.45
C ILE A 28 6.42 3.23 -6.72
N LEU A 29 6.70 2.77 -7.94
CA LEU A 29 8.05 2.30 -8.32
C LEU A 29 9.09 3.41 -8.18
N LEU A 30 8.76 4.64 -8.54
CA LEU A 30 9.66 5.78 -8.39
C LEU A 30 9.99 6.04 -6.92
N VAL A 31 8.98 6.05 -6.04
CA VAL A 31 9.17 6.24 -4.60
C VAL A 31 10.01 5.10 -4.02
N HIS A 32 9.67 3.84 -4.31
CA HIS A 32 10.42 2.69 -3.83
C HIS A 32 11.88 2.67 -4.30
N ASN A 33 12.13 3.12 -5.54
CA ASN A 33 13.50 3.22 -6.04
C ASN A 33 14.34 4.19 -5.20
N LEU A 34 13.76 5.32 -4.81
CA LEU A 34 14.41 6.28 -3.92
C LEU A 34 14.61 5.71 -2.51
N GLU A 35 13.60 5.06 -1.96
CA GLU A 35 13.65 4.49 -0.61
C GLU A 35 14.67 3.35 -0.47
N HIS A 36 14.77 2.47 -1.48
CA HIS A 36 15.59 1.27 -1.38
C HIS A 36 17.03 1.44 -1.87
N PHE A 37 17.28 2.34 -2.83
CA PHE A 37 18.57 2.41 -3.50
C PHE A 37 19.32 3.74 -3.31
N ILE A 38 18.62 4.82 -3.02
CA ILE A 38 19.22 6.16 -2.94
C ILE A 38 19.18 6.71 -1.52
N PHE A 39 18.11 6.45 -0.78
CA PHE A 39 17.92 6.95 0.59
C PHE A 39 18.57 6.01 1.62
N PRO A 40 19.34 6.49 2.60
CA PRO A 40 19.79 7.87 2.92
C PRO A 40 21.27 8.13 2.59
N VAL A 41 21.87 7.46 1.62
CA VAL A 41 23.31 7.53 1.36
C VAL A 41 23.62 8.59 0.32
N TYR A 42 24.13 9.73 0.78
CA TYR A 42 24.68 10.75 -0.12
C TYR A 42 26.18 10.55 -0.27
N PRO A 43 26.76 10.75 -1.47
CA PRO A 43 28.21 10.73 -1.66
C PRO A 43 28.88 11.80 -0.81
N GLU A 44 29.86 11.42 0.01
CA GLU A 44 30.55 12.32 0.95
C GLU A 44 31.29 13.49 0.25
N ASN A 45 31.66 13.31 -1.02
CA ASN A 45 32.48 14.25 -1.79
C ASN A 45 31.67 14.96 -2.89
N SER A 46 30.36 15.04 -2.83
CA SER A 46 29.57 15.75 -3.83
C SER A 46 29.60 17.27 -3.63
N PRO A 47 29.60 18.07 -4.71
CA PRO A 47 29.51 19.51 -4.59
C PRO A 47 28.26 19.96 -3.86
N GLY A 48 28.36 20.99 -2.99
CA GLY A 48 27.25 21.44 -2.15
C GLY A 48 25.98 21.82 -2.92
N TRP A 49 26.10 22.40 -4.12
CA TRP A 49 24.96 22.72 -4.97
C TRP A 49 24.24 21.49 -5.49
N LEU A 50 24.95 20.36 -5.72
CA LEU A 50 24.35 19.11 -6.15
C LEU A 50 23.53 18.48 -5.03
N ASN A 51 24.03 18.51 -3.79
CA ASN A 51 23.29 18.02 -2.61
C ASN A 51 21.99 18.81 -2.39
N VAL A 52 22.00 20.13 -2.61
CA VAL A 52 20.79 20.96 -2.55
C VAL A 52 19.79 20.58 -3.64
N LEU A 53 20.28 20.32 -4.86
CA LEU A 53 19.44 19.88 -5.97
C LEU A 53 18.84 18.51 -5.70
N ASP A 54 19.65 17.53 -5.26
CA ASP A 54 19.22 16.18 -4.94
C ASP A 54 18.17 16.19 -3.83
N GLN A 55 18.38 16.97 -2.77
CA GLN A 55 17.41 17.14 -1.70
C GLN A 55 16.09 17.77 -2.21
N GLY A 56 16.19 18.76 -3.08
CA GLY A 56 15.05 19.40 -3.72
C GLY A 56 14.24 18.43 -4.57
N VAL A 57 14.90 17.60 -5.37
CA VAL A 57 14.27 16.55 -6.19
C VAL A 57 13.63 15.50 -5.31
N LEU A 58 14.34 14.99 -4.30
CA LEU A 58 13.84 14.02 -3.34
C LEU A 58 12.56 14.52 -2.67
N ASN A 59 12.62 15.71 -2.07
CA ASN A 59 11.47 16.32 -1.39
C ASN A 59 10.28 16.53 -2.34
N SER A 60 10.55 16.93 -3.59
CA SER A 60 9.50 17.10 -4.61
C SER A 60 8.83 15.78 -4.96
N ILE A 61 9.59 14.71 -5.17
CA ILE A 61 9.04 13.40 -5.49
C ILE A 61 8.20 12.87 -4.31
N PHE A 62 8.71 12.97 -3.09
CA PHE A 62 7.94 12.55 -1.92
C PHE A 62 6.68 13.40 -1.74
N ALA A 63 6.75 14.72 -1.88
CA ALA A 63 5.60 15.61 -1.78
C ALA A 63 4.53 15.34 -2.84
N LEU A 64 4.93 14.96 -4.06
CA LEU A 64 3.99 14.74 -5.16
C LEU A 64 3.42 13.32 -5.19
N PHE A 65 4.21 12.29 -4.87
CA PHE A 65 3.86 10.89 -5.13
C PHE A 65 3.70 10.05 -3.87
N ALA A 66 4.51 10.27 -2.81
CA ALA A 66 4.42 9.47 -1.60
C ALA A 66 3.04 9.59 -0.93
N GLY A 67 2.47 8.46 -0.53
CA GLY A 67 1.11 8.37 0.01
C GLY A 67 -0.01 8.54 -1.03
N LYS A 68 0.09 9.50 -1.95
CA LYS A 68 -0.95 9.76 -2.96
C LYS A 68 -1.05 8.64 -3.99
N ALA A 69 0.08 8.11 -4.44
CA ALA A 69 0.12 6.99 -5.37
C ALA A 69 -0.49 5.73 -4.76
N TYR A 70 -0.20 5.46 -3.49
CA TYR A 70 -0.82 4.36 -2.74
C TYR A 70 -2.32 4.55 -2.56
N ALA A 71 -2.78 5.76 -2.25
CA ALA A 71 -4.20 6.08 -2.13
C ALA A 71 -4.95 5.87 -3.46
N ILE A 72 -4.39 6.34 -4.58
CA ILE A 72 -4.96 6.11 -5.92
C ILE A 72 -5.01 4.60 -6.22
N PHE A 73 -3.92 3.88 -5.94
CA PHE A 73 -3.87 2.44 -6.18
C PHE A 73 -4.89 1.68 -5.33
N ALA A 74 -5.04 2.02 -4.05
CA ALA A 74 -6.02 1.42 -3.14
C ALA A 74 -7.47 1.69 -3.61
N LEU A 75 -7.76 2.91 -4.04
CA LEU A 75 -9.07 3.28 -4.59
C LEU A 75 -9.38 2.47 -5.86
N LEU A 76 -8.41 2.33 -6.76
CA LEU A 76 -8.56 1.54 -7.98
C LEU A 76 -8.67 0.03 -7.70
N PHE A 77 -8.02 -0.45 -6.63
CA PHE A 77 -8.17 -1.83 -6.18
C PHE A 77 -9.61 -2.11 -5.72
N GLY A 78 -10.17 -1.25 -4.86
CA GLY A 78 -11.57 -1.34 -4.43
C GLY A 78 -12.57 -1.20 -5.59
N PHE A 79 -12.34 -0.24 -6.49
CA PHE A 79 -13.15 -0.07 -7.70
C PHE A 79 -13.14 -1.31 -8.59
N THR A 80 -11.97 -1.91 -8.79
CA THR A 80 -11.82 -3.14 -9.58
C THR A 80 -12.56 -4.31 -8.94
N PHE A 81 -12.48 -4.44 -7.62
CA PHE A 81 -13.24 -5.43 -6.86
C PHE A 81 -14.75 -5.28 -7.11
N TYR A 82 -15.28 -4.08 -6.96
CA TYR A 82 -16.69 -3.78 -7.20
C TYR A 82 -17.12 -4.13 -8.63
N MET A 83 -16.37 -3.67 -9.62
CA MET A 83 -16.66 -3.93 -11.04
C MET A 83 -16.66 -5.42 -11.36
N GLN A 84 -15.68 -6.17 -10.85
CA GLN A 84 -15.58 -7.61 -11.09
C GLN A 84 -16.71 -8.37 -10.38
N SER A 85 -17.00 -8.03 -9.12
CA SER A 85 -18.10 -8.61 -8.36
C SER A 85 -19.44 -8.42 -9.07
N ASN A 86 -19.73 -7.19 -9.51
CA ASN A 86 -20.97 -6.86 -10.20
C ASN A 86 -21.10 -7.58 -11.56
N ASN A 87 -20.01 -7.64 -12.34
CA ASN A 87 -20.01 -8.34 -13.62
C ASN A 87 -20.23 -9.87 -13.45
N GLN A 88 -19.64 -10.48 -12.43
CA GLN A 88 -19.84 -11.91 -12.17
C GLN A 88 -21.26 -12.21 -11.68
N LYS A 89 -21.82 -11.36 -10.80
CA LYS A 89 -23.21 -11.45 -10.36
C LYS A 89 -24.18 -11.40 -11.54
N LYS A 90 -23.98 -10.48 -12.51
CA LYS A 90 -24.79 -10.39 -13.74
C LYS A 90 -24.71 -11.64 -14.60
N GLN A 91 -23.60 -12.39 -14.56
CA GLN A 91 -23.40 -13.64 -15.30
C GLN A 91 -23.84 -14.88 -14.53
N GLY A 92 -24.39 -14.74 -13.33
CA GLY A 92 -24.75 -15.87 -12.46
C GLY A 92 -23.55 -16.69 -11.98
N LYS A 93 -22.34 -16.13 -12.00
CA LYS A 93 -21.09 -16.82 -11.62
C LYS A 93 -20.66 -16.40 -10.22
N ASP A 94 -20.06 -17.35 -9.47
CA ASP A 94 -19.45 -17.03 -8.19
C ASP A 94 -18.15 -16.23 -8.40
N PHE A 95 -18.12 -15.03 -7.82
CA PHE A 95 -16.94 -14.19 -7.82
C PHE A 95 -15.91 -14.64 -6.78
N GLY A 96 -16.35 -15.29 -5.69
CA GLY A 96 -15.56 -15.51 -4.50
C GLY A 96 -14.30 -16.33 -4.74
N TYR A 97 -14.42 -17.48 -5.38
CA TYR A 97 -13.28 -18.37 -5.62
C TYR A 97 -12.18 -17.74 -6.48
N ARG A 98 -12.57 -17.08 -7.57
CA ARG A 98 -11.61 -16.41 -8.46
C ARG A 98 -10.88 -15.25 -7.79
N PHE A 99 -11.59 -14.53 -6.95
CA PHE A 99 -10.99 -13.41 -6.20
C PHE A 99 -10.02 -13.92 -5.14
N LEU A 100 -10.40 -14.94 -4.37
CA LEU A 100 -9.53 -15.55 -3.37
C LEU A 100 -8.26 -16.15 -3.99
N TRP A 101 -8.38 -16.78 -5.17
CA TRP A 101 -7.21 -17.29 -5.89
C TRP A 101 -6.24 -16.17 -6.29
N ARG A 102 -6.77 -15.06 -6.81
CA ARG A 102 -5.94 -13.88 -7.12
C ARG A 102 -5.29 -13.29 -5.87
N LEU A 103 -6.02 -13.27 -4.76
CA LEU A 103 -5.53 -12.79 -3.49
C LEU A 103 -4.42 -13.70 -2.93
N ALA A 104 -4.57 -15.02 -3.06
CA ALA A 104 -3.54 -15.99 -2.70
C ALA A 104 -2.26 -15.78 -3.54
N LEU A 105 -2.40 -15.60 -4.85
CA LEU A 105 -1.26 -15.29 -5.72
C LEU A 105 -0.60 -13.96 -5.31
N LEU A 106 -1.38 -12.93 -5.01
CA LEU A 106 -0.85 -11.66 -4.50
C LEU A 106 -0.07 -11.87 -3.19
N GLY A 107 -0.58 -12.73 -2.29
CA GLY A 107 0.11 -13.09 -1.06
C GLY A 107 1.45 -13.79 -1.29
N VAL A 108 1.51 -14.69 -2.28
CA VAL A 108 2.78 -15.33 -2.69
C VAL A 108 3.77 -14.28 -3.21
N PHE A 109 3.31 -13.38 -4.09
CA PHE A 109 4.16 -12.29 -4.59
C PHE A 109 4.59 -11.32 -3.50
N ALA A 110 3.71 -10.98 -2.56
CA ALA A 110 4.04 -10.15 -1.39
C ALA A 110 5.14 -10.79 -0.55
N THR A 111 5.02 -12.09 -0.26
CA THR A 111 6.04 -12.83 0.50
C THR A 111 7.37 -12.90 -0.26
N TRP A 112 7.31 -13.13 -1.56
CA TRP A 112 8.50 -13.11 -2.41
C TRP A 112 9.17 -11.73 -2.42
N ASN A 113 8.39 -10.67 -2.62
CA ASN A 113 8.92 -9.30 -2.59
C ASN A 113 9.56 -8.98 -1.24
N ALA A 114 8.89 -9.29 -0.13
CA ALA A 114 9.39 -9.03 1.21
C ALA A 114 10.66 -9.82 1.55
N ALA A 115 10.88 -10.98 0.93
CA ALA A 115 12.11 -11.75 1.13
C ALA A 115 13.36 -10.97 0.67
N PHE A 116 13.23 -10.10 -0.32
CA PHE A 116 14.34 -9.31 -0.88
C PHE A 116 14.28 -7.83 -0.48
N PHE A 117 13.07 -7.29 -0.30
CA PHE A 117 12.80 -5.88 -0.01
C PHE A 117 11.84 -5.73 1.18
N PRO A 118 12.32 -5.94 2.41
CA PRO A 118 11.45 -5.97 3.58
C PRO A 118 10.88 -4.60 3.95
N ALA A 119 11.60 -3.52 3.64
CA ALA A 119 11.19 -2.17 4.00
C ALA A 119 10.14 -1.63 3.00
N GLY A 120 9.04 -1.07 3.52
CA GLY A 120 8.03 -0.39 2.70
C GLY A 120 7.09 -1.31 1.91
N ASP A 121 7.10 -2.64 2.15
CA ASP A 121 6.20 -3.57 1.46
C ASP A 121 4.75 -3.39 1.90
N VAL A 122 3.94 -2.84 1.00
CA VAL A 122 2.48 -2.67 1.19
C VAL A 122 1.64 -3.77 0.53
N LEU A 123 2.26 -4.71 -0.21
CA LEU A 123 1.50 -5.75 -0.93
C LEU A 123 0.75 -6.67 0.03
N LEU A 124 1.36 -7.00 1.17
CA LEU A 124 0.70 -7.80 2.21
C LEU A 124 -0.51 -7.06 2.79
N LEU A 125 -0.43 -5.75 2.97
CA LEU A 125 -1.57 -4.93 3.41
C LEU A 125 -2.73 -5.03 2.40
N PHE A 126 -2.46 -5.00 1.09
CA PHE A 126 -3.50 -5.21 0.07
C PHE A 126 -4.11 -6.61 0.12
N VAL A 127 -3.36 -7.63 0.52
CA VAL A 127 -3.92 -8.97 0.76
C VAL A 127 -4.91 -8.92 1.92
N VAL A 128 -4.53 -8.32 3.05
CA VAL A 128 -5.40 -8.18 4.22
C VAL A 128 -6.67 -7.38 3.89
N VAL A 129 -6.51 -6.22 3.25
CA VAL A 129 -7.65 -5.39 2.78
C VAL A 129 -8.52 -6.17 1.80
N GLY A 130 -7.94 -6.96 0.91
CA GLY A 130 -8.68 -7.82 0.00
C GLY A 130 -9.51 -8.89 0.71
N VAL A 131 -8.99 -9.49 1.79
CA VAL A 131 -9.77 -10.40 2.64
C VAL A 131 -10.95 -9.67 3.28
N VAL A 132 -10.75 -8.46 3.81
CA VAL A 132 -11.82 -7.63 4.39
C VAL A 132 -12.88 -7.32 3.33
N LEU A 133 -12.49 -6.91 2.12
CA LEU A 133 -13.41 -6.67 1.00
C LEU A 133 -14.20 -7.95 0.64
N PHE A 134 -13.56 -9.11 0.66
CA PHE A 134 -14.22 -10.38 0.42
C PHE A 134 -15.26 -10.71 1.50
N LEU A 135 -14.95 -10.48 2.77
CA LEU A 135 -15.86 -10.72 3.89
C LEU A 135 -17.05 -9.75 3.88
N THR A 136 -16.82 -8.51 3.47
CA THR A 136 -17.85 -7.46 3.39
C THR A 136 -18.64 -7.46 2.07
N ARG A 137 -18.38 -8.40 1.15
CA ARG A 137 -18.99 -8.45 -0.19
C ARG A 137 -20.52 -8.58 -0.20
N SER A 138 -21.12 -9.04 0.91
CA SER A 138 -22.57 -9.19 1.09
C SER A 138 -23.21 -7.98 1.75
N TRP A 139 -22.44 -7.00 2.18
CA TRP A 139 -22.96 -5.80 2.81
C TRP A 139 -23.73 -4.96 1.80
N SER A 140 -24.70 -4.19 2.31
CA SER A 140 -25.41 -3.23 1.47
C SER A 140 -24.51 -2.03 1.13
N ASP A 141 -24.79 -1.36 0.00
CA ASP A 141 -24.04 -0.18 -0.43
C ASP A 141 -24.06 0.93 0.64
N ARG A 142 -25.16 1.04 1.40
CA ARG A 142 -25.28 1.98 2.51
C ARG A 142 -24.32 1.62 3.66
N ALA A 143 -24.23 0.34 4.02
CA ALA A 143 -23.32 -0.12 5.09
C ALA A 143 -21.85 0.10 4.70
N ILE A 144 -21.49 -0.19 3.46
CA ILE A 144 -20.15 0.07 2.92
C ILE A 144 -19.86 1.58 2.92
N GLY A 145 -20.82 2.40 2.48
CA GLY A 145 -20.68 3.86 2.49
C GLY A 145 -20.47 4.43 3.89
N VAL A 146 -21.26 3.97 4.87
CA VAL A 146 -21.08 4.37 6.27
C VAL A 146 -19.72 3.94 6.81
N ALA A 147 -19.31 2.69 6.57
CA ALA A 147 -18.00 2.19 7.00
C ALA A 147 -16.86 3.02 6.36
N ALA A 148 -16.96 3.35 5.08
CA ALA A 148 -15.98 4.19 4.39
C ALA A 148 -15.89 5.58 5.00
N VAL A 149 -17.02 6.24 5.30
CA VAL A 149 -17.05 7.56 5.95
C VAL A 149 -16.44 7.47 7.36
N VAL A 150 -16.79 6.45 8.15
CA VAL A 150 -16.22 6.26 9.49
C VAL A 150 -14.70 6.10 9.43
N LEU A 151 -14.19 5.28 8.48
CA LEU A 151 -12.74 5.09 8.31
C LEU A 151 -12.04 6.37 7.85
N LEU A 152 -12.66 7.16 6.95
CA LEU A 152 -12.12 8.43 6.48
C LEU A 152 -12.06 9.49 7.59
N LEU A 153 -12.94 9.43 8.57
CA LEU A 153 -12.93 10.32 9.74
C LEU A 153 -11.80 10.00 10.73
N GLN A 154 -11.09 8.88 10.54
CA GLN A 154 -9.95 8.48 11.37
C GLN A 154 -10.26 8.57 12.88
N PRO A 155 -11.29 7.86 13.39
CA PRO A 155 -11.75 8.03 14.77
C PRO A 155 -10.68 7.67 15.81
N VAL A 156 -9.74 6.78 15.47
CA VAL A 156 -8.62 6.40 16.34
C VAL A 156 -7.67 7.57 16.53
N GLU A 157 -7.35 8.31 15.47
CA GLU A 157 -6.51 9.50 15.52
C GLU A 157 -7.17 10.61 16.37
N TRP A 158 -8.46 10.83 16.18
CA TRP A 158 -9.21 11.78 17.02
C TRP A 158 -9.23 11.37 18.48
N TYR A 159 -9.39 10.08 18.78
CA TYR A 159 -9.31 9.58 20.15
C TYR A 159 -7.94 9.90 20.78
N HIS A 160 -6.85 9.60 20.09
CA HIS A 160 -5.50 9.88 20.59
C HIS A 160 -5.22 11.37 20.72
N TYR A 161 -5.69 12.18 19.78
CA TYR A 161 -5.58 13.63 19.83
C TYR A 161 -6.31 14.19 21.07
N ILE A 162 -7.55 13.79 21.30
CA ILE A 162 -8.35 14.24 22.46
C ILE A 162 -7.74 13.73 23.77
N ALA A 163 -7.33 12.45 23.81
CA ALA A 163 -6.68 11.86 24.98
C ALA A 163 -5.38 12.62 25.37
N ASN A 164 -4.60 13.04 24.37
CA ASN A 164 -3.38 13.83 24.59
C ASN A 164 -3.69 15.26 25.07
N LEU A 165 -4.79 15.87 24.63
CA LEU A 165 -5.25 17.17 25.15
C LEU A 165 -5.66 17.10 26.64
N ILE A 166 -6.29 15.98 27.04
CA ILE A 166 -6.73 15.77 28.42
C ILE A 166 -5.55 15.37 29.33
N ASN A 167 -4.69 14.51 28.82
CA ASN A 167 -3.51 14.02 29.53
C ASN A 167 -2.27 14.12 28.62
N PRO A 168 -1.44 15.18 28.77
CA PRO A 168 -0.23 15.35 27.96
C PRO A 168 0.81 14.23 28.10
N ALA A 169 0.67 13.35 29.12
CA ALA A 169 1.48 12.16 29.28
C ALA A 169 0.95 10.96 28.48
N HIS A 170 -0.20 11.09 27.84
CA HIS A 170 -0.72 10.03 26.95
C HIS A 170 0.25 9.77 25.81
N ARG A 171 0.69 8.53 25.70
CA ARG A 171 1.59 8.08 24.63
C ARG A 171 0.96 6.91 23.89
N LEU A 172 1.10 6.92 22.59
CA LEU A 172 0.81 5.73 21.78
C LEU A 172 1.74 4.58 22.20
N PRO A 173 1.27 3.34 22.20
CA PRO A 173 2.15 2.20 22.43
C PRO A 173 3.29 2.21 21.41
N ASP A 174 4.52 2.19 21.89
CA ASP A 174 5.67 2.02 21.02
C ASP A 174 5.69 0.59 20.47
N LEU A 175 5.40 0.45 19.19
CA LEU A 175 5.39 -0.85 18.51
C LEU A 175 6.79 -1.36 18.18
N LYS A 176 7.85 -0.63 18.58
CA LYS A 176 9.28 -0.98 18.38
C LYS A 176 9.62 -1.28 16.90
N VAL A 177 8.95 -0.63 15.98
CA VAL A 177 9.13 -0.84 14.53
C VAL A 177 10.56 -0.51 14.12
N ALA A 178 11.13 0.57 14.67
CA ALA A 178 12.51 0.96 14.40
C ALA A 178 13.54 -0.10 14.88
N GLU A 179 13.29 -0.71 16.06
CA GLU A 179 14.14 -1.81 16.58
C GLU A 179 14.06 -3.02 15.63
N MET A 180 12.85 -3.38 15.17
CA MET A 180 12.66 -4.50 14.22
C MET A 180 13.38 -4.26 12.90
N TYR A 181 13.34 -3.05 12.34
CA TYR A 181 14.11 -2.73 11.14
C TYR A 181 15.62 -2.74 11.39
N GLY A 182 16.09 -2.35 12.58
CA GLY A 182 17.48 -2.49 13.00
C GLY A 182 17.93 -3.95 12.98
N GLU A 183 17.14 -4.85 13.59
CA GLU A 183 17.44 -6.31 13.60
C GLU A 183 17.45 -6.89 12.17
N VAL A 184 16.52 -6.48 11.31
CA VAL A 184 16.49 -6.88 9.88
C VAL A 184 17.77 -6.44 9.17
N ALA A 185 18.25 -5.22 9.43
CA ALA A 185 19.50 -4.71 8.87
C ALA A 185 20.71 -5.52 9.36
N ASP A 186 20.70 -6.02 10.58
CA ASP A 186 21.77 -6.84 11.12
C ASP A 186 21.80 -8.24 10.48
N TYR A 187 20.65 -8.85 10.16
CA TYR A 187 20.61 -10.07 9.35
C TYR A 187 21.21 -9.85 7.95
N THR A 188 21.01 -8.68 7.37
CA THR A 188 21.60 -8.32 6.08
C THR A 188 23.13 -8.28 6.17
N LYS A 189 23.69 -7.75 7.25
CA LYS A 189 25.15 -7.66 7.48
C LYS A 189 25.79 -9.00 7.82
N ALA A 190 25.05 -9.93 8.41
CA ALA A 190 25.56 -11.23 8.85
C ALA A 190 26.00 -12.16 7.71
N GLY A 191 25.65 -11.85 6.45
CA GLY A 191 26.12 -12.55 5.25
C GLY A 191 25.57 -13.97 5.06
N ASN A 192 24.59 -14.39 5.86
CA ASN A 192 23.92 -15.68 5.75
C ASN A 192 22.57 -15.54 5.01
N TRP A 193 22.48 -16.08 3.80
CA TRP A 193 21.28 -16.01 2.98
C TRP A 193 20.02 -16.57 3.64
N ARG A 194 20.15 -17.62 4.44
CA ARG A 194 19.00 -18.21 5.13
C ARG A 194 18.42 -17.25 6.16
N ASP A 195 19.28 -16.68 7.00
CA ASP A 195 18.87 -15.78 8.07
C ASP A 195 18.37 -14.46 7.49
N PHE A 196 18.99 -13.97 6.41
CA PHE A 196 18.52 -12.83 5.63
C PHE A 196 17.09 -13.05 5.13
N LEU A 197 16.81 -14.12 4.39
CA LEU A 197 15.48 -14.36 3.82
C LEU A 197 14.44 -14.62 4.93
N LEU A 198 14.75 -15.39 5.94
CA LEU A 198 13.83 -15.66 7.05
C LEU A 198 13.56 -14.40 7.88
N GLY A 199 14.58 -13.62 8.19
CA GLY A 199 14.46 -12.36 8.91
C GLY A 199 13.56 -11.38 8.15
N ASN A 200 13.75 -11.24 6.85
CA ASN A 200 12.93 -10.37 6.01
C ASN A 200 11.47 -10.83 5.96
N VAL A 201 11.22 -12.11 5.70
CA VAL A 201 9.86 -12.66 5.58
C VAL A 201 9.11 -12.64 6.91
N THR A 202 9.79 -12.78 8.03
CA THR A 202 9.14 -12.81 9.35
C THR A 202 9.12 -11.41 10.00
N LEU A 203 10.29 -10.96 10.42
CA LEU A 203 10.44 -9.72 11.18
C LEU A 203 10.23 -8.48 10.30
N GLY A 204 10.78 -8.49 9.07
CA GLY A 204 10.64 -7.41 8.12
C GLY A 204 9.18 -7.19 7.70
N GLN A 205 8.45 -8.25 7.36
CA GLN A 205 7.01 -8.13 7.06
C GLN A 205 6.19 -7.66 8.26
N LYS A 206 6.51 -8.17 9.46
CA LYS A 206 5.85 -7.71 10.69
C LYS A 206 6.09 -6.22 10.92
N ALA A 207 7.32 -5.76 10.77
CA ALA A 207 7.68 -4.36 10.93
C ALA A 207 6.95 -3.47 9.90
N SER A 208 6.94 -3.88 8.61
CA SER A 208 6.23 -3.17 7.54
C SER A 208 4.73 -3.10 7.77
N PHE A 209 4.11 -4.19 8.22
CA PHE A 209 2.69 -4.23 8.55
C PHE A 209 2.37 -3.30 9.73
N LEU A 210 3.13 -3.38 10.81
CA LEU A 210 2.95 -2.51 11.98
C LEU A 210 3.17 -1.04 11.63
N TRP A 211 4.15 -0.74 10.80
CA TRP A 211 4.37 0.62 10.30
C TRP A 211 3.17 1.15 9.48
N ALA A 212 2.56 0.31 8.67
CA ALA A 212 1.44 0.70 7.80
C ALA A 212 0.11 0.90 8.56
N VAL A 213 -0.03 0.33 9.76
CA VAL A 213 -1.26 0.41 10.58
C VAL A 213 -1.11 1.32 11.81
N ASN A 214 0.09 1.88 12.04
CA ASN A 214 0.39 2.81 13.12
C ASN A 214 0.34 4.26 12.64
#